data_9d4d8e443306280bed0324cfb39430df
#
_entry.id   9d4d8e443306280bed0324cfb39430df
#
_cell.length_a   1.000
_cell.length_b   1.000
_cell.length_c   1.000
_cell.angle_alpha   90.00
_cell.angle_beta   90.00
_cell.angle_gamma   90.00
#
_symmetry.space_group_name_H-M   'P 1'
#
loop_
_entity.id
_entity.type
_entity.pdbx_description
1 polymer ?
#
loop_
_entity_poly.entity_id
_entity_poly.type
_entity_poly.pdbx_seq_one_letter_code
_entity_poly.pdbx_strand_id
1 'polypeptide(L)'
;ILHCKKLKVPIVSITSELDSTLARKSEVVLSIPSGVEACPLELAPTSSTTCTLVLGDAIAVTLLKKRNFTSKDFLELHPGGKLGKMLQKVSDVMKRKEEIPLVNQDQKMSEAILVMTSKGQGCVGVTSKKGILKGIITDGDLRRNMSHDLLSKRVTDIMTVKPKTL
;
A
#
# COMPACT_ATOMS: atom_id res chain seq x y z
N ILE A 1 30.59 -22.50 -8.74
CA ILE A 1 31.71 -21.71 -9.29
C ILE A 1 32.01 -22.16 -10.73
N LEU A 2 32.44 -23.43 -10.98
CA LEU A 2 32.81 -23.91 -12.30
C LEU A 2 31.72 -23.73 -13.36
N HIS A 3 30.46 -23.98 -13.00
CA HIS A 3 29.31 -23.79 -13.89
C HIS A 3 29.13 -22.31 -14.29
N CYS A 4 29.19 -21.40 -13.33
CA CYS A 4 29.11 -19.95 -13.60
C CYS A 4 30.24 -19.49 -14.52
N LYS A 5 31.45 -19.96 -14.29
CA LYS A 5 32.60 -19.67 -15.16
C LYS A 5 32.39 -20.17 -16.59
N LYS A 6 31.86 -21.39 -16.79
CA LYS A 6 31.52 -21.90 -18.12
C LYS A 6 30.47 -21.03 -18.83
N LEU A 7 29.52 -20.49 -18.09
CA LEU A 7 28.48 -19.60 -18.62
C LEU A 7 28.93 -18.14 -18.73
N LYS A 8 30.17 -17.83 -18.36
CA LYS A 8 30.73 -16.46 -18.31
C LYS A 8 29.89 -15.50 -17.44
N VAL A 9 29.26 -16.04 -16.39
CA VAL A 9 28.48 -15.24 -15.42
C VAL A 9 29.45 -14.72 -14.36
N PRO A 10 29.53 -13.40 -14.10
CA PRO A 10 30.36 -12.84 -13.05
C PRO A 10 29.90 -13.33 -11.67
N ILE A 11 30.85 -13.60 -10.78
CA ILE A 11 30.61 -14.09 -9.43
C ILE A 11 30.96 -12.97 -8.46
N VAL A 12 29.99 -12.62 -7.62
CA VAL A 12 30.18 -11.77 -6.45
C VAL A 12 30.04 -12.67 -5.22
N SER A 13 31.03 -12.67 -4.35
CA SER A 13 31.00 -13.47 -3.12
C SER A 13 31.00 -12.62 -1.86
N ILE A 14 30.36 -13.14 -0.81
CA ILE A 14 30.45 -12.62 0.56
C ILE A 14 31.16 -13.69 1.37
N THR A 15 32.28 -13.36 1.97
CA THR A 15 33.09 -14.33 2.75
C THR A 15 33.99 -13.61 3.73
N SER A 16 34.30 -14.28 4.85
CA SER A 16 35.32 -13.83 5.79
C SER A 16 36.73 -14.29 5.39
N GLU A 17 36.83 -15.35 4.56
CA GLU A 17 38.08 -15.97 4.18
C GLU A 17 38.50 -15.57 2.77
N LEU A 18 39.40 -14.58 2.68
CA LEU A 18 39.82 -13.99 1.40
C LEU A 18 40.72 -14.93 0.55
N ASP A 19 41.37 -15.90 1.20
CA ASP A 19 42.18 -16.89 0.53
C ASP A 19 41.42 -18.15 0.10
N SER A 20 40.13 -18.17 0.33
CA SER A 20 39.26 -19.29 -0.06
C SER A 20 39.18 -19.47 -1.57
N THR A 21 38.86 -20.69 -2.00
CA THR A 21 38.61 -20.98 -3.41
C THR A 21 37.45 -20.14 -3.95
N LEU A 22 36.45 -19.81 -3.11
CA LEU A 22 35.34 -18.95 -3.47
C LEU A 22 35.84 -17.52 -3.78
N ALA A 23 36.60 -16.93 -2.88
CA ALA A 23 37.13 -15.58 -3.04
C ALA A 23 38.01 -15.49 -4.30
N ARG A 24 38.97 -16.39 -4.45
CA ARG A 24 39.89 -16.42 -5.62
C ARG A 24 39.21 -16.61 -6.97
N LYS A 25 38.00 -17.15 -6.97
CA LYS A 25 37.21 -17.38 -8.23
C LYS A 25 36.14 -16.32 -8.49
N SER A 26 35.99 -15.35 -7.60
CA SER A 26 35.03 -14.26 -7.72
C SER A 26 35.65 -13.03 -8.39
N GLU A 27 34.86 -12.31 -9.16
CA GLU A 27 35.23 -11.01 -9.76
C GLU A 27 35.18 -9.89 -8.69
N VAL A 28 34.26 -10.02 -7.72
CA VAL A 28 34.14 -9.10 -6.59
C VAL A 28 34.01 -9.90 -5.31
N VAL A 29 34.79 -9.53 -4.32
CA VAL A 29 34.70 -10.13 -2.96
C VAL A 29 34.26 -9.06 -1.97
N LEU A 30 33.16 -9.31 -1.29
CA LEU A 30 32.66 -8.49 -0.21
C LEU A 30 33.05 -9.19 1.10
N SER A 31 34.01 -8.60 1.80
CA SER A 31 34.52 -9.17 3.04
C SER A 31 33.61 -8.88 4.21
N ILE A 32 33.31 -9.91 4.99
CA ILE A 32 32.76 -9.78 6.35
C ILE A 32 33.86 -10.05 7.36
N PRO A 33 33.78 -9.54 8.60
CA PRO A 33 34.75 -9.82 9.62
C PRO A 33 34.90 -11.34 9.87
N SER A 34 36.13 -11.82 9.93
CA SER A 34 36.47 -13.13 10.51
C SER A 34 36.43 -12.95 12.03
N GLY A 35 35.53 -13.59 12.71
CA GLY A 35 35.38 -13.41 14.15
C GLY A 35 34.79 -14.63 14.81
N VAL A 36 34.70 -14.54 16.13
CA VAL A 36 34.10 -15.57 16.98
C VAL A 36 32.58 -15.55 16.77
N GLU A 37 31.99 -16.71 16.52
CA GLU A 37 30.57 -16.87 16.53
C GLU A 37 30.01 -16.68 17.94
N ALA A 38 28.79 -16.12 18.08
CA ALA A 38 28.16 -15.97 19.39
C ALA A 38 27.66 -17.30 19.99
N CYS A 39 27.77 -18.39 19.24
CA CYS A 39 27.49 -19.74 19.71
C CYS A 39 28.54 -20.17 20.75
N PRO A 40 28.15 -20.67 21.95
CA PRO A 40 29.09 -21.11 22.97
C PRO A 40 30.06 -22.23 22.52
N LEU A 41 29.68 -22.98 21.49
CA LEU A 41 30.50 -24.03 20.88
C LEU A 41 31.25 -23.56 19.62
N GLU A 42 31.09 -22.31 19.23
CA GLU A 42 31.68 -21.73 18.02
C GLU A 42 31.35 -22.50 16.72
N LEU A 43 30.26 -23.31 16.72
CA LEU A 43 29.88 -24.16 15.59
C LEU A 43 28.70 -23.60 14.78
N ALA A 44 27.73 -23.00 15.47
CA ALA A 44 26.54 -22.45 14.81
C ALA A 44 26.81 -21.04 14.27
N PRO A 45 26.56 -20.78 12.98
CA PRO A 45 26.73 -19.45 12.39
C PRO A 45 25.72 -18.48 13.00
N THR A 46 26.19 -17.37 13.55
CA THR A 46 25.43 -16.34 14.23
C THR A 46 25.92 -14.94 13.86
N SER A 47 27.12 -14.57 14.29
CA SER A 47 27.75 -13.29 13.93
C SER A 47 27.98 -13.19 12.43
N SER A 48 28.45 -14.23 11.79
CA SER A 48 28.69 -14.29 10.35
C SER A 48 27.39 -14.13 9.53
N THR A 49 26.31 -14.80 9.95
CA THR A 49 25.01 -14.67 9.27
C THR A 49 24.40 -13.27 9.44
N THR A 50 24.55 -12.69 10.62
CA THR A 50 24.10 -11.31 10.90
C THR A 50 24.86 -10.31 10.02
N CYS A 51 26.19 -10.40 9.94
CA CYS A 51 27.00 -9.54 9.07
C CYS A 51 26.61 -9.70 7.60
N THR A 52 26.39 -10.94 7.15
CA THR A 52 25.95 -11.23 5.77
C THR A 52 24.59 -10.58 5.47
N LEU A 53 23.64 -10.68 6.38
CA LEU A 53 22.31 -10.07 6.24
C LEU A 53 22.42 -8.54 6.14
N VAL A 54 23.11 -7.90 7.06
CA VAL A 54 23.32 -6.44 7.06
C VAL A 54 23.98 -5.97 5.77
N LEU A 55 25.01 -6.68 5.31
CA LEU A 55 25.69 -6.35 4.07
C LEU A 55 24.76 -6.52 2.85
N GLY A 56 23.96 -7.59 2.83
CA GLY A 56 22.96 -7.82 1.80
C GLY A 56 21.92 -6.70 1.72
N ASP A 57 21.38 -6.28 2.87
CA ASP A 57 20.46 -5.17 2.97
C ASP A 57 21.08 -3.84 2.49
N ALA A 58 22.33 -3.57 2.87
CA ALA A 58 23.05 -2.38 2.41
C ALA A 58 23.23 -2.35 0.89
N ILE A 59 23.53 -3.50 0.27
CA ILE A 59 23.62 -3.65 -1.18
C ILE A 59 22.25 -3.40 -1.81
N ALA A 60 21.20 -4.03 -1.29
CA ALA A 60 19.84 -3.89 -1.81
C ALA A 60 19.38 -2.43 -1.79
N VAL A 61 19.53 -1.73 -0.67
CA VAL A 61 19.18 -0.30 -0.52
C VAL A 61 20.00 0.58 -1.45
N THR A 62 21.31 0.29 -1.59
CA THR A 62 22.18 1.02 -2.51
C THR A 62 21.74 0.85 -3.97
N LEU A 63 21.36 -0.36 -4.36
CA LEU A 63 20.84 -0.65 -5.69
C LEU A 63 19.49 0.01 -5.97
N LEU A 64 18.58 0.03 -4.99
CA LEU A 64 17.32 0.77 -5.10
C LEU A 64 17.58 2.25 -5.40
N LYS A 65 18.49 2.86 -4.63
CA LYS A 65 18.89 4.26 -4.84
C LYS A 65 19.53 4.49 -6.23
N LYS A 66 20.48 3.62 -6.61
CA LYS A 66 21.19 3.72 -7.89
C LYS A 66 20.27 3.54 -9.10
N ARG A 67 19.21 2.75 -8.96
CA ARG A 67 18.21 2.50 -10.00
C ARG A 67 17.07 3.49 -9.99
N ASN A 68 17.09 4.49 -9.11
CA ASN A 68 15.98 5.44 -8.89
C ASN A 68 14.64 4.74 -8.66
N PHE A 69 14.66 3.61 -7.94
CA PHE A 69 13.46 2.83 -7.64
C PHE A 69 12.49 3.65 -6.80
N THR A 70 11.25 3.79 -7.29
CA THR A 70 10.24 4.67 -6.69
C THR A 70 9.15 3.89 -5.98
N SER A 71 8.34 4.60 -5.19
CA SER A 71 7.12 4.02 -4.59
C SER A 71 6.14 3.50 -5.64
N LYS A 72 6.15 4.07 -6.86
CA LYS A 72 5.32 3.60 -7.96
C LYS A 72 5.79 2.23 -8.45
N ASP A 73 7.10 2.06 -8.65
CA ASP A 73 7.67 0.77 -9.04
C ASP A 73 7.39 -0.30 -7.98
N PHE A 74 7.45 0.10 -6.70
CA PHE A 74 7.10 -0.79 -5.60
C PHE A 74 5.63 -1.23 -5.65
N LEU A 75 4.71 -0.30 -5.92
CA LEU A 75 3.28 -0.58 -6.03
C LEU A 75 2.97 -1.53 -7.20
N GLU A 76 3.65 -1.36 -8.35
CA GLU A 76 3.50 -2.24 -9.51
C GLU A 76 3.91 -3.69 -9.20
N LEU A 77 4.96 -3.87 -8.39
CA LEU A 77 5.43 -5.20 -7.96
C LEU A 77 4.60 -5.81 -6.82
N HIS A 78 3.95 -4.98 -5.99
CA HIS A 78 3.24 -5.41 -4.79
C HIS A 78 1.81 -4.81 -4.70
N PRO A 79 0.93 -5.02 -5.68
CA PRO A 79 -0.35 -4.31 -5.75
C PRO A 79 -1.34 -4.70 -4.64
N GLY A 80 -1.26 -5.92 -4.11
CA GLY A 80 -2.23 -6.48 -3.15
C GLY A 80 -1.82 -6.41 -1.68
N GLY A 81 -0.59 -6.04 -1.36
CA GLY A 81 -0.07 -6.04 0.01
C GLY A 81 -0.52 -4.82 0.84
N LYS A 82 -0.40 -4.91 2.17
CA LYS A 82 -0.66 -3.80 3.09
C LYS A 82 0.14 -2.55 2.70
N LEU A 83 1.39 -2.73 2.33
CA LEU A 83 2.30 -1.66 1.94
C LEU A 83 1.87 -1.01 0.61
N GLY A 84 1.43 -1.82 -0.37
CA GLY A 84 0.87 -1.31 -1.64
C GLY A 84 -0.37 -0.45 -1.41
N LYS A 85 -1.28 -0.90 -0.54
CA LYS A 85 -2.48 -0.12 -0.18
C LYS A 85 -2.16 1.23 0.47
N MET A 86 -1.08 1.33 1.26
CA MET A 86 -0.64 2.59 1.87
C MET A 86 -0.10 3.60 0.86
N LEU A 87 0.31 3.16 -0.32
CA LEU A 87 0.84 4.01 -1.40
C LEU A 87 -0.24 4.46 -2.39
N GLN A 88 -1.47 3.91 -2.29
CA GLN A 88 -2.59 4.29 -3.15
C GLN A 88 -3.03 5.72 -2.85
N LYS A 89 -3.32 6.46 -3.90
CA LYS A 89 -3.94 7.79 -3.81
C LYS A 89 -5.46 7.65 -3.79
N VAL A 90 -6.15 8.65 -3.26
CA VAL A 90 -7.62 8.71 -3.31
C VAL A 90 -8.11 8.57 -4.75
N SER A 91 -7.42 9.20 -5.71
CA SER A 91 -7.73 9.10 -7.15
C SER A 91 -7.74 7.68 -7.72
N ASP A 92 -7.05 6.73 -7.07
CA ASP A 92 -6.89 5.36 -7.55
C ASP A 92 -8.07 4.47 -7.09
N VAL A 93 -8.74 4.88 -6.02
CA VAL A 93 -9.83 4.11 -5.38
C VAL A 93 -11.19 4.80 -5.41
N MET A 94 -11.23 6.11 -5.66
CA MET A 94 -12.48 6.88 -5.66
C MET A 94 -13.42 6.43 -6.78
N LYS A 95 -14.72 6.48 -6.52
CA LYS A 95 -15.76 6.35 -7.53
C LYS A 95 -15.80 7.57 -8.43
N ARG A 96 -16.18 7.39 -9.67
CA ARG A 96 -16.20 8.48 -10.67
C ARG A 96 -17.51 8.52 -11.42
N LYS A 97 -17.87 9.71 -11.88
CA LYS A 97 -19.04 9.93 -12.73
C LYS A 97 -20.31 9.29 -12.16
N GLU A 98 -20.94 8.41 -12.92
CA GLU A 98 -22.20 7.76 -12.57
C GLU A 98 -22.09 6.77 -11.41
N GLU A 99 -20.89 6.34 -11.04
CA GLU A 99 -20.70 5.47 -9.87
C GLU A 99 -20.83 6.23 -8.55
N ILE A 100 -20.76 7.56 -8.58
CA ILE A 100 -20.87 8.40 -7.37
C ILE A 100 -22.32 8.40 -6.91
N PRO A 101 -22.62 8.04 -5.65
CA PRO A 101 -23.97 8.12 -5.12
C PRO A 101 -24.37 9.58 -4.86
N LEU A 102 -25.15 10.16 -5.74
CA LEU A 102 -25.61 11.55 -5.63
C LEU A 102 -27.13 11.65 -5.77
N VAL A 103 -27.72 12.54 -4.99
CA VAL A 103 -29.12 12.95 -5.10
C VAL A 103 -29.23 14.46 -5.08
N ASN A 104 -30.33 14.99 -5.68
CA ASN A 104 -30.60 16.42 -5.63
C ASN A 104 -31.22 16.80 -4.28
N GLN A 105 -30.93 18.01 -3.82
CA GLN A 105 -31.44 18.53 -2.53
C GLN A 105 -32.99 18.56 -2.43
N ASP A 106 -33.70 18.54 -3.55
CA ASP A 106 -35.16 18.58 -3.60
C ASP A 106 -35.81 17.18 -3.50
N GLN A 107 -34.99 16.11 -3.53
CA GLN A 107 -35.45 14.72 -3.48
C GLN A 107 -35.81 14.27 -2.05
N LYS A 108 -36.57 13.17 -1.98
CA LYS A 108 -37.00 12.55 -0.73
C LYS A 108 -35.99 11.48 -0.28
N MET A 109 -36.06 11.16 1.01
CA MET A 109 -35.24 10.10 1.60
C MET A 109 -35.48 8.74 0.97
N SER A 110 -36.70 8.44 0.50
CA SER A 110 -36.98 7.20 -0.23
C SER A 110 -36.09 7.02 -1.46
N GLU A 111 -35.87 8.09 -2.22
CA GLU A 111 -35.02 8.06 -3.42
C GLU A 111 -33.52 7.97 -3.01
N ALA A 112 -33.11 8.70 -1.97
CA ALA A 112 -31.75 8.68 -1.46
C ALA A 112 -31.34 7.27 -0.99
N ILE A 113 -32.22 6.57 -0.28
CA ILE A 113 -31.97 5.20 0.19
C ILE A 113 -31.81 4.22 -0.98
N LEU A 114 -32.62 4.37 -2.03
CA LEU A 114 -32.47 3.56 -3.25
C LEU A 114 -31.10 3.77 -3.91
N VAL A 115 -30.66 5.03 -4.01
CA VAL A 115 -29.32 5.35 -4.56
C VAL A 115 -28.21 4.79 -3.67
N MET A 116 -28.30 4.95 -2.34
CA MET A 116 -27.34 4.38 -1.38
C MET A 116 -27.21 2.87 -1.57
N THR A 117 -28.36 2.18 -1.63
CA THR A 117 -28.41 0.72 -1.78
C THR A 117 -27.84 0.26 -3.12
N SER A 118 -28.27 0.91 -4.21
CA SER A 118 -27.83 0.53 -5.56
C SER A 118 -26.33 0.76 -5.81
N LYS A 119 -25.74 1.78 -5.16
CA LYS A 119 -24.30 2.10 -5.28
C LYS A 119 -23.44 1.41 -4.23
N GLY A 120 -24.04 0.85 -3.16
CA GLY A 120 -23.33 0.05 -2.15
C GLY A 120 -22.25 0.80 -1.36
N GLN A 121 -22.36 2.13 -1.20
CA GLN A 121 -21.34 2.95 -0.54
C GLN A 121 -21.67 3.30 0.92
N GLY A 122 -22.86 2.94 1.42
CA GLY A 122 -23.31 3.32 2.77
C GLY A 122 -23.46 4.81 2.98
N CYS A 123 -23.42 5.60 1.91
CA CYS A 123 -23.63 7.05 1.94
C CYS A 123 -24.15 7.58 0.58
N VAL A 124 -24.69 8.81 0.61
CA VAL A 124 -25.09 9.54 -0.60
C VAL A 124 -24.78 11.02 -0.43
N GLY A 125 -24.18 11.64 -1.44
CA GLY A 125 -23.96 13.08 -1.50
C GLY A 125 -25.22 13.81 -1.95
N VAL A 126 -25.55 14.90 -1.26
CA VAL A 126 -26.69 15.77 -1.63
C VAL A 126 -26.15 16.98 -2.38
N THR A 127 -26.62 17.20 -3.59
CA THR A 127 -26.18 18.29 -4.45
C THR A 127 -27.30 19.30 -4.73
N SER A 128 -26.88 20.53 -5.01
CA SER A 128 -27.81 21.53 -5.62
C SER A 128 -28.08 21.19 -7.07
N LYS A 129 -29.08 21.87 -7.68
CA LYS A 129 -29.38 21.79 -9.14
C LYS A 129 -28.19 22.13 -10.04
N LYS A 130 -27.18 22.85 -9.50
CA LYS A 130 -25.94 23.19 -10.21
C LYS A 130 -24.83 22.15 -9.98
N GLY A 131 -25.11 21.02 -9.33
CA GLY A 131 -24.13 19.97 -9.03
C GLY A 131 -23.17 20.27 -7.87
N ILE A 132 -23.41 21.32 -7.08
CA ILE A 132 -22.57 21.68 -5.94
C ILE A 132 -22.97 20.82 -4.74
N LEU A 133 -22.00 20.15 -4.12
CA LEU A 133 -22.21 19.35 -2.91
C LEU A 133 -22.67 20.25 -1.75
N LYS A 134 -23.79 19.92 -1.14
CA LYS A 134 -24.42 20.62 -0.01
C LYS A 134 -24.29 19.86 1.30
N GLY A 135 -24.33 18.54 1.22
CA GLY A 135 -24.29 17.68 2.38
C GLY A 135 -24.05 16.23 2.02
N ILE A 136 -24.02 15.40 3.03
CA ILE A 136 -23.91 13.95 2.91
C ILE A 136 -24.91 13.28 3.85
N ILE A 137 -25.46 12.15 3.44
CA ILE A 137 -26.27 11.27 4.27
C ILE A 137 -25.55 9.92 4.35
N THR A 138 -25.40 9.39 5.53
CA THR A 138 -24.74 8.10 5.81
C THR A 138 -25.73 7.13 6.46
N ASP A 139 -25.38 5.85 6.49
CA ASP A 139 -26.14 4.83 7.25
C ASP A 139 -26.29 5.21 8.74
N GLY A 140 -25.32 5.94 9.31
CA GLY A 140 -25.40 6.50 10.65
C GLY A 140 -26.50 7.55 10.78
N ASP A 141 -26.68 8.40 9.76
CA ASP A 141 -27.75 9.41 9.74
C ASP A 141 -29.11 8.76 9.64
N LEU A 142 -29.25 7.72 8.82
CA LEU A 142 -30.49 6.94 8.71
C LEU A 142 -30.89 6.35 10.06
N ARG A 143 -29.95 5.70 10.76
CA ARG A 143 -30.19 5.10 12.08
C ARG A 143 -30.58 6.12 13.13
N ARG A 144 -29.93 7.29 13.14
CA ARG A 144 -30.26 8.37 14.10
C ARG A 144 -31.61 9.00 13.88
N ASN A 145 -32.06 9.04 12.61
CA ASN A 145 -33.31 9.68 12.23
C ASN A 145 -34.43 8.68 11.91
N MET A 146 -34.28 7.42 12.34
CA MET A 146 -35.26 6.37 12.09
C MET A 146 -36.62 6.74 12.72
N SER A 147 -37.63 6.95 11.88
CA SER A 147 -38.99 7.32 12.23
C SER A 147 -39.94 6.83 11.14
N HIS A 148 -41.24 6.70 11.47
CA HIS A 148 -42.24 6.24 10.52
C HIS A 148 -42.37 7.14 9.26
N ASP A 149 -42.02 8.42 9.38
CA ASP A 149 -42.09 9.42 8.33
C ASP A 149 -40.78 9.64 7.59
N LEU A 150 -39.69 8.92 7.94
CA LEU A 150 -38.36 9.11 7.35
C LEU A 150 -38.38 9.13 5.82
N LEU A 151 -39.07 8.18 5.19
CA LEU A 151 -39.08 8.04 3.73
C LEU A 151 -39.75 9.23 3.00
N SER A 152 -40.61 9.96 3.69
CA SER A 152 -41.29 11.13 3.15
C SER A 152 -40.55 12.45 3.36
N LYS A 153 -39.57 12.48 4.28
CA LYS A 153 -38.73 13.66 4.56
C LYS A 153 -37.87 14.03 3.36
N ARG A 154 -37.48 15.28 3.26
CA ARG A 154 -36.51 15.74 2.27
C ARG A 154 -35.09 15.35 2.71
N VAL A 155 -34.23 15.11 1.76
CA VAL A 155 -32.82 14.81 2.03
C VAL A 155 -32.14 15.94 2.81
N THR A 156 -32.57 17.19 2.61
CA THR A 156 -32.07 18.37 3.33
C THR A 156 -32.35 18.37 4.83
N ASP A 157 -33.40 17.66 5.25
CA ASP A 157 -33.80 17.59 6.67
C ASP A 157 -32.95 16.61 7.47
N ILE A 158 -32.26 15.70 6.77
CA ILE A 158 -31.50 14.59 7.33
C ILE A 158 -30.00 14.74 7.11
N MET A 159 -29.57 15.40 6.03
CA MET A 159 -28.18 15.49 5.63
C MET A 159 -27.30 16.19 6.66
N THR A 160 -26.09 15.70 6.83
CA THR A 160 -24.99 16.45 7.47
C THR A 160 -24.47 17.49 6.49
N VAL A 161 -24.62 18.78 6.84
CA VAL A 161 -24.14 19.90 6.03
C VAL A 161 -22.62 20.08 6.17
N LYS A 162 -21.98 20.66 5.12
CA LYS A 162 -20.54 20.93 5.09
C LYS A 162 -19.70 19.68 5.44
N PRO A 163 -19.86 18.59 4.69
CA PRO A 163 -19.03 17.39 4.92
C PRO A 163 -17.56 17.73 4.73
N LYS A 164 -16.68 17.00 5.42
CA LYS A 164 -15.24 17.10 5.15
C LYS A 164 -14.95 16.59 3.75
N THR A 165 -14.26 17.38 2.96
CA THR A 165 -13.81 17.05 1.60
C THR A 165 -12.30 17.18 1.51
N LEU A 166 -11.71 16.46 0.55
CA LEU A 166 -10.28 16.55 0.19
C LEU A 166 -10.12 17.48 -1.00
#